data_bdc35f5e12078f297b20c0455e0abb79
#
_entry.id   bdc35f5e12078f297b20c0455e0abb79
#
_cell.length_a   1.000
_cell.length_b   1.000
_cell.length_c   1.000
_cell.angle_alpha   90.00
_cell.angle_beta   90.00
_cell.angle_gamma   90.00
#
_symmetry.space_group_name_H-M   'P 1'
#
loop_
_entity.id
_entity.type
_entity.pdbx_description
1 polymer ?
#
loop_
_entity_poly.entity_id
_entity_poly.type
_entity_poly.pdbx_seq_one_letter_code
_entity_poly.pdbx_strand_id
1 'polypeptide(L)'
;MFIQHGFSTIISAEKIGRNCWINQQVTIGFSNDTESPLIGDNVTIYAGAKVIGKVRIGNNSIVGANAVVVKDVPANSTVVGIPACIVRRDGERVKELL
;
A
#
# COMPACT_ATOMS: atom_id res chain seq x y z
N MET A 1 1.80 7.04 12.00
CA MET A 1 0.68 6.51 11.19
C MET A 1 -0.56 7.34 11.44
N PHE A 2 -1.27 7.67 10.40
CA PHE A 2 -2.52 8.41 10.49
C PHE A 2 -3.61 7.62 9.75
N ILE A 3 -4.71 7.32 10.45
CA ILE A 3 -5.85 6.61 9.88
C ILE A 3 -6.99 7.59 9.76
N GLN A 4 -7.32 7.97 8.51
CA GLN A 4 -8.42 8.88 8.24
C GLN A 4 -9.69 8.05 8.00
N HIS A 5 -10.76 8.41 8.71
CA HIS A 5 -12.03 7.69 8.60
C HIS A 5 -11.91 6.20 8.90
N GLY A 6 -11.20 5.80 9.94
CA GLY A 6 -10.84 4.41 10.27
C GLY A 6 -11.93 3.35 10.22
N PHE A 7 -13.07 3.66 9.60
CA PHE A 7 -14.22 2.76 9.49
C PHE A 7 -13.89 1.60 8.56
N SER A 8 -14.11 0.39 9.04
CA SER A 8 -13.84 -0.86 8.32
C SER A 8 -12.40 -1.01 7.84
N THR A 9 -11.44 -0.42 8.55
CA THR A 9 -10.03 -0.55 8.25
C THR A 9 -9.43 -1.67 9.07
N ILE A 10 -8.76 -2.61 8.41
CA ILE A 10 -8.10 -3.75 9.05
C ILE A 10 -6.60 -3.64 8.75
N ILE A 11 -5.78 -3.59 9.80
CA ILE A 11 -4.34 -3.45 9.67
C ILE A 11 -3.66 -4.57 10.43
N SER A 12 -2.93 -5.41 9.69
CA SER A 12 -2.09 -6.46 10.25
C SER A 12 -0.77 -6.43 9.49
N ALA A 13 0.04 -5.44 9.78
CA ALA A 13 1.33 -5.23 9.14
C ALA A 13 2.44 -5.61 10.09
N GLU A 14 3.57 -6.07 9.55
CA GLU A 14 4.78 -6.31 10.33
C GLU A 14 5.33 -4.99 10.87
N LYS A 15 5.31 -3.96 10.02
CA LYS A 15 5.77 -2.64 10.41
C LYS A 15 5.12 -1.60 9.49
N ILE A 16 4.75 -0.47 10.07
CA ILE A 16 4.30 0.70 9.32
C ILE A 16 5.19 1.85 9.74
N GLY A 17 5.82 2.49 8.75
CA GLY A 17 6.71 3.60 8.98
C GLY A 17 6.01 4.88 9.43
N ARG A 18 6.75 6.00 9.42
CA ARG A 18 6.26 7.29 9.90
C ARG A 18 5.48 8.03 8.82
N ASN A 19 4.54 8.88 9.26
CA ASN A 19 3.77 9.78 8.39
C ASN A 19 2.97 9.05 7.33
N CYS A 20 2.47 7.85 7.63
CA CYS A 20 1.63 7.12 6.70
C CYS A 20 0.17 7.54 6.83
N TRP A 21 -0.50 7.69 5.70
CA TRP A 21 -1.94 7.97 5.64
C TRP A 21 -2.67 6.74 5.15
N ILE A 22 -3.59 6.26 5.97
CA ILE A 22 -4.40 5.09 5.64
C ILE A 22 -5.86 5.50 5.72
N ASN A 23 -6.55 5.42 4.60
CA ASN A 23 -7.95 5.82 4.50
C ASN A 23 -8.89 4.69 4.94
N GLN A 24 -10.19 4.92 4.81
CA GLN A 24 -11.19 3.94 5.24
C GLN A 24 -11.22 2.71 4.34
N GLN A 25 -11.71 1.59 4.89
CA GLN A 25 -11.91 0.32 4.19
C GLN A 25 -10.63 -0.26 3.59
N VAL A 26 -9.47 0.14 4.11
CA VAL A 26 -8.18 -0.44 3.71
C VAL A 26 -7.97 -1.74 4.46
N THR A 27 -7.46 -2.74 3.75
CA THR A 27 -7.01 -3.99 4.36
C THR A 27 -5.51 -4.13 4.15
N ILE A 28 -4.76 -4.18 5.23
CA ILE A 28 -3.34 -4.52 5.22
C ILE A 28 -3.25 -5.81 6.01
N GLY A 29 -3.02 -6.91 5.33
CA GLY A 29 -3.13 -8.22 5.94
C GLY A 29 -2.08 -9.21 5.49
N PHE A 30 -2.03 -10.31 6.22
CA PHE A 30 -1.11 -11.41 5.90
C PHE A 30 -1.80 -12.42 4.98
N SER A 31 -1.01 -13.11 4.16
CA SER A 31 -1.52 -14.19 3.31
C SER A 31 -1.57 -15.51 4.07
N ASN A 32 -0.76 -15.62 5.13
CA ASN A 32 -0.76 -16.75 6.06
C ASN A 32 -0.19 -16.27 7.39
N ASP A 33 -0.01 -17.17 8.34
CA ASP A 33 0.37 -16.83 9.72
C ASP A 33 1.69 -16.10 9.87
N THR A 34 2.55 -16.08 8.85
CA THR A 34 3.90 -15.53 8.96
C THR A 34 4.21 -14.40 7.98
N GLU A 35 3.31 -14.10 7.05
CA GLU A 35 3.59 -13.19 5.95
C GLU A 35 2.72 -11.94 6.04
N SER A 36 3.26 -10.89 6.63
CA SER A 36 2.59 -9.59 6.78
C SER A 36 3.33 -8.51 6.02
N PRO A 37 2.62 -7.48 5.52
CA PRO A 37 3.25 -6.39 4.81
C PRO A 37 4.18 -5.55 5.67
N LEU A 38 5.16 -4.94 5.02
CA LEU A 38 6.08 -3.98 5.62
C LEU A 38 5.94 -2.67 4.85
N ILE A 39 5.47 -1.65 5.54
CA ILE A 39 5.14 -0.36 4.95
C ILE A 39 6.21 0.65 5.32
N GLY A 40 6.78 1.32 4.33
CA GLY A 40 7.80 2.34 4.55
C GLY A 40 7.25 3.65 5.12
N ASP A 41 8.07 4.70 5.05
CA ASP A 41 7.70 6.03 5.54
C ASP A 41 6.96 6.84 4.47
N ASN A 42 6.09 7.74 4.90
CA ASN A 42 5.37 8.67 4.03
C ASN A 42 4.55 7.97 2.95
N VAL A 43 4.00 6.80 3.26
CA VAL A 43 3.16 6.04 2.34
C VAL A 43 1.72 6.47 2.52
N THR A 44 1.02 6.66 1.39
CA THR A 44 -0.41 6.95 1.39
C THR A 44 -1.17 5.80 0.78
N ILE A 45 -2.16 5.29 1.50
CA ILE A 45 -3.01 4.20 1.02
C ILE A 45 -4.44 4.70 0.98
N TYR A 46 -4.98 4.83 -0.24
CA TYR A 46 -6.31 5.36 -0.44
C TYR A 46 -7.40 4.34 -0.16
N ALA A 47 -8.64 4.83 -0.08
CA ALA A 47 -9.78 4.05 0.37
C ALA A 47 -9.98 2.75 -0.41
N GLY A 48 -10.32 1.69 0.31
CA GLY A 48 -10.66 0.41 -0.28
C GLY A 48 -9.49 -0.43 -0.78
N ALA A 49 -8.26 0.09 -0.71
CA ALA A 49 -7.08 -0.64 -1.16
C ALA A 49 -6.80 -1.86 -0.28
N LYS A 50 -6.18 -2.86 -0.87
CA LYS A 50 -5.80 -4.08 -0.17
C LYS A 50 -4.33 -4.36 -0.42
N VAL A 51 -3.57 -4.53 0.66
CA VAL A 51 -2.14 -4.84 0.62
C VAL A 51 -1.97 -6.16 1.38
N ILE A 52 -1.70 -7.22 0.65
CA ILE A 52 -1.79 -8.57 1.19
C ILE A 52 -0.48 -9.33 1.01
N GLY A 53 -0.06 -10.00 2.08
CA GLY A 53 1.06 -10.92 2.05
C GLY A 53 2.38 -10.28 2.41
N LYS A 54 3.46 -11.01 2.17
CA LYS A 54 4.81 -10.55 2.48
C LYS A 54 5.29 -9.59 1.39
N VAL A 55 4.78 -8.37 1.42
CA VAL A 55 5.12 -7.33 0.45
C VAL A 55 5.76 -6.15 1.15
N ARG A 56 6.60 -5.41 0.42
CA ARG A 56 7.18 -4.15 0.86
C ARG A 56 6.60 -3.02 0.07
N ILE A 57 6.15 -2.00 0.78
CA ILE A 57 5.76 -0.75 0.14
C ILE A 57 6.89 0.25 0.44
N GLY A 58 7.59 0.67 -0.60
CA GLY A 58 8.72 1.59 -0.45
C GLY A 58 8.31 2.98 0.01
N ASN A 59 9.28 3.76 0.51
CA ASN A 59 9.02 5.09 1.04
C ASN A 59 8.41 6.01 -0.03
N ASN A 60 7.55 6.93 0.41
CA ASN A 60 6.93 7.95 -0.43
C ASN A 60 6.04 7.38 -1.54
N SER A 61 5.57 6.17 -1.38
CA SER A 61 4.71 5.53 -2.38
C SER A 61 3.25 5.80 -2.10
N ILE A 62 2.43 5.68 -3.14
CA ILE A 62 0.98 5.89 -3.08
C ILE A 62 0.30 4.65 -3.63
N VAL A 63 -0.61 4.10 -2.84
CA VAL A 63 -1.49 3.01 -3.27
C VAL A 63 -2.85 3.61 -3.55
N GLY A 64 -3.28 3.56 -4.79
CA GLY A 64 -4.55 4.16 -5.23
C GLY A 64 -5.77 3.47 -4.65
N ALA A 65 -6.91 4.15 -4.73
CA ALA A 65 -8.18 3.62 -4.21
C ALA A 65 -8.51 2.28 -4.87
N ASN A 66 -8.94 1.32 -4.05
CA ASN A 66 -9.35 -0.02 -4.47
C ASN A 66 -8.25 -0.84 -5.17
N ALA A 67 -7.00 -0.41 -5.15
CA ALA A 67 -5.90 -1.19 -5.70
C ALA A 67 -5.67 -2.44 -4.86
N VAL A 68 -5.23 -3.51 -5.51
CA VAL A 68 -4.89 -4.75 -4.82
C VAL A 68 -3.41 -5.03 -5.04
N VAL A 69 -2.62 -4.90 -3.96
CA VAL A 69 -1.17 -5.04 -3.98
C VAL A 69 -0.79 -6.37 -3.37
N VAL A 70 -0.17 -7.23 -4.17
CA VAL A 70 0.30 -8.55 -3.73
C VAL A 70 1.78 -8.76 -4.06
N LYS A 71 2.47 -7.73 -4.54
CA LYS A 71 3.90 -7.73 -4.82
C LYS A 71 4.52 -6.44 -4.32
N ASP A 72 5.84 -6.42 -4.19
CA ASP A 72 6.57 -5.26 -3.70
C ASP A 72 6.34 -4.02 -4.56
N VAL A 73 6.24 -2.88 -3.91
CA VAL A 73 6.11 -1.57 -4.55
C VAL A 73 7.42 -0.80 -4.31
N PRO A 74 8.14 -0.40 -5.35
CA PRO A 74 9.36 0.39 -5.17
C PRO A 74 9.06 1.75 -4.58
N ALA A 75 10.07 2.37 -3.98
CA ALA A 75 9.94 3.71 -3.42
C ALA A 75 9.55 4.73 -4.49
N ASN A 76 8.91 5.81 -4.06
CA ASN A 76 8.52 6.94 -4.91
C ASN A 76 7.63 6.53 -6.08
N SER A 77 6.77 5.56 -5.87
CA SER A 77 5.90 5.02 -6.93
C SER A 77 4.44 5.17 -6.56
N THR A 78 3.60 5.29 -7.58
CA THR A 78 2.14 5.24 -7.42
C THR A 78 1.63 4.01 -8.15
N VAL A 79 0.84 3.21 -7.45
CA VAL A 79 0.25 1.99 -8.02
C VAL A 79 -1.27 2.06 -7.97
N VAL A 80 -1.91 1.54 -9.01
CA VAL A 80 -3.38 1.48 -9.10
C VAL A 80 -3.79 0.17 -9.76
N GLY A 81 -5.03 -0.21 -9.56
CA GLY A 81 -5.64 -1.32 -10.30
C GLY A 81 -5.65 -2.65 -9.57
N ILE A 82 -6.25 -3.64 -10.21
CA ILE A 82 -6.44 -5.01 -9.72
C ILE A 82 -6.01 -5.98 -10.83
N PRO A 83 -4.84 -6.64 -10.72
CA PRO A 83 -3.76 -6.39 -9.75
C PRO A 83 -3.11 -5.03 -9.98
N ALA A 84 -2.48 -4.48 -8.95
CA ALA A 84 -1.91 -3.15 -9.03
C ALA A 84 -0.73 -3.09 -10.00
N CYS A 85 -0.66 -1.95 -10.72
CA CYS A 85 0.43 -1.65 -11.64
C CYS A 85 1.01 -0.28 -11.28
N ILE A 86 2.28 -0.07 -11.60
CA ILE A 86 2.94 1.21 -11.38
C ILE A 86 2.51 2.17 -12.49
N VAL A 87 1.94 3.32 -12.11
CA VAL A 87 1.55 4.37 -13.07
C VAL A 87 2.40 5.63 -12.94
N ARG A 88 3.16 5.76 -11.85
CA ARG A 88 4.15 6.81 -11.65
C ARG A 88 5.35 6.24 -10.91
N ARG A 89 6.53 6.68 -11.32
CA ARG A 89 7.77 6.34 -10.65
C ARG A 89 8.68 7.55 -10.67
N ASP A 90 9.14 7.97 -9.47
CA ASP A 90 10.00 9.14 -9.30
C ASP A 90 9.43 10.41 -9.95
N GLY A 91 8.10 10.58 -9.83
CA GLY A 91 7.40 11.74 -10.37
C GLY A 91 7.07 11.65 -11.85
N GLU A 92 7.52 10.65 -12.57
CA GLU A 92 7.26 10.46 -14.00
C GLU A 92 6.16 9.46 -14.25
N ARG A 93 5.35 9.73 -15.26
CA ARG A 93 4.28 8.81 -15.66
C ARG A 93 4.88 7.61 -16.38
N VAL A 94 4.53 6.42 -15.90
CA VAL A 94 4.98 5.16 -16.48
C VAL A 94 3.82 4.18 -16.52
N LYS A 95 4.04 3.01 -17.10
CA LYS A 95 3.07 1.92 -17.07
C LYS A 95 3.86 0.63 -16.93
N GLU A 96 3.98 0.16 -15.70
CA GLU A 96 4.78 -1.02 -15.40
C GLU A 96 4.01 -1.99 -14.51
N LEU A 97 4.18 -3.28 -14.75
CA LEU A 97 3.66 -4.31 -13.87
C LEU A 97 4.48 -4.38 -12.58
N LEU A 98 3.82 -4.73 -11.51
CA LEU A 98 4.53 -5.07 -10.28
C LEU A 98 5.16 -6.44 -10.36
#